data_ef60acc0a11c6790fbdbbf6fa353f215
#
_entry.id   ef60acc0a11c6790fbdbbf6fa353f215
#
_cell.length_a   1.000
_cell.length_b   1.000
_cell.length_c   1.000
_cell.angle_alpha   90.00
_cell.angle_beta   90.00
_cell.angle_gamma   90.00
#
_symmetry.space_group_name_H-M   'P 1'
#
loop_
_entity.id
_entity.type
_entity.pdbx_description
1 polymer ?
#
loop_
_entity_poly.entity_id
_entity_poly.type
_entity_poly.pdbx_seq_one_letter_code
_entity_poly.pdbx_strand_id
1 'polypeptide(L)'
;MLYQFEGVNFAIPVQWVMHIFPKLYEEGRISHPFLGVSLFKTDGGLEVTYVLPGSPAHRIGLKAGDTLQELAGTEIDTITEAHDVILSYPPDTLVKVKWSRGPDGHSGLASLKSRPLIPLERALEYDEPERLFAPAFRMQVEKIQDNILGTKYLVKKVYRGSVADETGLSVKDPFSLQQWRYLEKQKIVIAQIRIKKRKAGFLETGVQLGAYVETNYFL
;
A
#
# COMPACT_ATOMS: atom_id res chain seq x y z
N MET A 1 30.51 -9.36 11.53
CA MET A 1 30.23 -10.62 12.23
C MET A 1 29.00 -11.22 11.58
N LEU A 2 29.17 -12.24 10.74
CA LEU A 2 28.05 -12.96 10.13
C LEU A 2 27.49 -13.91 11.21
N TYR A 3 26.25 -13.70 11.63
CA TYR A 3 25.53 -14.69 12.43
C TYR A 3 25.24 -15.89 11.54
N GLN A 4 25.92 -17.00 11.75
CA GLN A 4 25.54 -18.30 11.19
C GLN A 4 24.28 -18.75 11.93
N PHE A 5 23.15 -18.76 11.23
CA PHE A 5 21.94 -19.43 11.70
C PHE A 5 22.11 -20.93 11.42
N GLU A 6 22.55 -21.69 12.39
CA GLU A 6 22.54 -23.16 12.34
C GLU A 6 21.13 -23.67 12.66
N GLY A 7 20.60 -24.51 11.79
CA GLY A 7 19.36 -25.26 12.03
C GLY A 7 18.08 -24.72 11.39
N VAL A 8 18.14 -23.69 10.53
CA VAL A 8 16.98 -23.25 9.76
C VAL A 8 17.06 -23.81 8.34
N ASN A 9 16.15 -24.73 8.00
CA ASN A 9 16.01 -25.26 6.65
C ASN A 9 14.86 -24.56 5.93
N PHE A 10 15.14 -23.99 4.77
CA PHE A 10 14.12 -23.41 3.91
C PHE A 10 13.83 -24.38 2.75
N ALA A 11 12.57 -24.63 2.49
CA ALA A 11 12.13 -25.39 1.33
C ALA A 11 11.17 -24.53 0.50
N ILE A 12 11.38 -24.54 -0.82
CA ILE A 12 10.43 -23.92 -1.75
C ILE A 12 9.42 -25.00 -2.13
N PRO A 13 8.10 -24.78 -1.93
CA PRO A 13 7.09 -25.72 -2.37
C PRO A 13 7.19 -25.99 -3.86
N VAL A 14 7.16 -27.25 -4.26
CA VAL A 14 7.30 -27.65 -5.67
C VAL A 14 6.26 -27.01 -6.59
N GLN A 15 5.08 -26.72 -6.08
CA GLN A 15 4.02 -26.03 -6.81
C GLN A 15 4.46 -24.65 -7.31
N TRP A 16 5.22 -23.91 -6.52
CA TRP A 16 5.80 -22.62 -6.91
C TRP A 16 6.85 -22.80 -8.02
N VAL A 17 7.69 -23.82 -7.88
CA VAL A 17 8.71 -24.14 -8.90
C VAL A 17 8.03 -24.47 -10.24
N MET A 18 7.02 -25.33 -10.22
CA MET A 18 6.27 -25.74 -11.43
C MET A 18 5.56 -24.56 -12.10
N HIS A 19 5.12 -23.58 -11.33
CA HIS A 19 4.45 -22.38 -11.86
C HIS A 19 5.44 -21.36 -12.43
N ILE A 20 6.63 -21.27 -11.87
CA ILE A 20 7.64 -20.25 -12.20
C ILE A 20 8.57 -20.75 -13.31
N PHE A 21 8.94 -22.04 -13.29
CA PHE A 21 9.95 -22.61 -14.17
C PHE A 21 9.67 -22.44 -15.68
N PRO A 22 8.43 -22.69 -16.19
CA PRO A 22 8.11 -22.46 -17.59
C PRO A 22 8.33 -21.02 -18.02
N LYS A 23 7.92 -20.06 -17.18
CA LYS A 23 8.04 -18.61 -17.45
C LYS A 23 9.50 -18.15 -17.50
N LEU A 24 10.33 -18.68 -16.61
CA LEU A 24 11.77 -18.41 -16.64
C LEU A 24 12.44 -18.97 -17.89
N TYR A 25 12.00 -20.14 -18.36
CA TYR A 25 12.58 -20.82 -19.51
C TYR A 25 12.20 -20.13 -20.84
N GLU A 26 10.96 -19.64 -20.94
CA GLU A 26 10.44 -19.03 -22.16
C GLU A 26 10.82 -17.55 -22.29
N GLU A 27 10.77 -16.79 -21.20
CA GLU A 27 10.88 -15.31 -21.24
C GLU A 27 12.15 -14.76 -20.56
N GLY A 28 12.91 -15.61 -19.85
CA GLY A 28 14.10 -15.21 -19.10
C GLY A 28 13.83 -14.31 -17.89
N ARG A 29 12.55 -13.97 -17.63
CA ARG A 29 12.10 -13.16 -16.50
C ARG A 29 10.69 -13.52 -16.08
N ILE A 30 10.39 -13.35 -14.79
CA ILE A 30 9.04 -13.53 -14.26
C ILE A 30 8.36 -12.17 -14.24
N SER A 31 7.25 -12.07 -14.94
CA SER A 31 6.35 -10.92 -14.88
C SER A 31 5.14 -11.26 -14.03
N HIS A 32 4.95 -10.55 -12.91
CA HIS A 32 3.79 -10.72 -12.05
C HIS A 32 2.64 -9.82 -12.51
N PRO A 33 1.38 -10.32 -12.45
CA PRO A 33 0.21 -9.49 -12.70
C PRO A 33 0.05 -8.42 -11.63
N PHE A 34 -0.54 -7.30 -11.99
CA PHE A 34 -0.67 -6.13 -11.15
C PHE A 34 -1.99 -5.40 -11.39
N LEU A 35 -2.73 -5.16 -10.33
CA LEU A 35 -3.95 -4.37 -10.32
C LEU A 35 -3.69 -2.90 -9.98
N GLY A 36 -2.75 -2.64 -9.09
CA GLY A 36 -2.31 -1.30 -8.70
C GLY A 36 -3.06 -0.69 -7.53
N VAL A 37 -3.38 -1.50 -6.54
CA VAL A 37 -4.01 -1.06 -5.28
C VAL A 37 -3.17 -1.48 -4.09
N SER A 38 -3.13 -0.66 -3.05
CA SER A 38 -2.68 -1.06 -1.73
C SER A 38 -3.89 -1.42 -0.87
N LEU A 39 -3.81 -2.55 -0.19
CA LEU A 39 -4.90 -3.10 0.60
C LEU A 39 -4.54 -3.18 2.08
N PHE A 40 -5.57 -3.10 2.92
CA PHE A 40 -5.46 -3.37 4.34
C PHE A 40 -6.69 -4.15 4.84
N LYS A 41 -6.47 -5.20 5.65
CA LYS A 41 -7.58 -5.93 6.28
C LYS A 41 -8.12 -5.14 7.45
N THR A 42 -9.41 -4.85 7.41
CA THR A 42 -10.17 -4.21 8.49
C THR A 42 -11.30 -5.15 8.94
N ASP A 43 -12.01 -4.81 10.01
CA ASP A 43 -13.21 -5.54 10.43
C ASP A 43 -14.31 -5.49 9.36
N GLY A 44 -14.30 -4.47 8.51
CA GLY A 44 -15.25 -4.31 7.39
C GLY A 44 -14.84 -4.99 6.08
N GLY A 45 -13.73 -5.74 6.06
CA GLY A 45 -13.22 -6.42 4.86
C GLY A 45 -11.88 -5.88 4.37
N LEU A 46 -11.55 -6.14 3.10
CA LEU A 46 -10.33 -5.66 2.45
C LEU A 46 -10.50 -4.24 1.94
N GLU A 47 -10.03 -3.28 2.72
CA GLU A 47 -10.09 -1.85 2.36
C GLU A 47 -8.97 -1.48 1.39
N VAL A 48 -9.33 -0.77 0.32
CA VAL A 48 -8.39 -0.11 -0.59
C VAL A 48 -7.85 1.13 0.10
N THR A 49 -6.57 1.12 0.46
CA THR A 49 -5.93 2.26 1.14
C THR A 49 -5.35 3.27 0.17
N TYR A 50 -4.97 2.80 -1.03
CA TYR A 50 -4.39 3.62 -2.08
C TYR A 50 -4.61 2.97 -3.45
N VAL A 51 -4.78 3.81 -4.48
CA VAL A 51 -4.86 3.39 -5.89
C VAL A 51 -3.79 4.15 -6.67
N LEU A 52 -2.88 3.39 -7.31
CA LEU A 52 -1.82 3.96 -8.12
C LEU A 52 -2.40 4.65 -9.37
N PRO A 53 -2.10 5.93 -9.62
CA PRO A 53 -2.55 6.62 -10.83
C PRO A 53 -2.15 5.88 -12.12
N GLY A 54 -3.09 5.80 -13.08
CA GLY A 54 -2.87 5.10 -14.35
C GLY A 54 -2.87 3.57 -14.29
N SER A 55 -3.00 2.98 -13.09
CA SER A 55 -3.11 1.51 -12.91
C SER A 55 -4.42 0.94 -13.47
N PRO A 56 -4.52 -0.39 -13.64
CA PRO A 56 -5.80 -1.03 -13.98
C PRO A 56 -6.94 -0.69 -13.02
N ALA A 57 -6.67 -0.68 -11.72
CA ALA A 57 -7.64 -0.30 -10.68
C ALA A 57 -8.12 1.15 -10.83
N HIS A 58 -7.21 2.08 -11.11
CA HIS A 58 -7.55 3.48 -11.35
C HIS A 58 -8.49 3.63 -12.55
N ARG A 59 -8.24 2.90 -13.63
CA ARG A 59 -9.04 2.95 -14.87
C ARG A 59 -10.46 2.45 -14.71
N ILE A 60 -10.69 1.47 -13.83
CA ILE A 60 -12.04 0.96 -13.53
C ILE A 60 -12.76 1.78 -12.45
N GLY A 61 -12.12 2.81 -11.90
CA GLY A 61 -12.73 3.74 -10.95
C GLY A 61 -12.66 3.34 -9.49
N LEU A 62 -11.78 2.38 -9.12
CA LEU A 62 -11.47 2.10 -7.71
C LEU A 62 -10.86 3.34 -7.05
N LYS A 63 -11.20 3.55 -5.78
CA LYS A 63 -10.72 4.66 -4.95
C LYS A 63 -10.29 4.18 -3.57
N ALA A 64 -9.46 4.97 -2.92
CA ALA A 64 -9.18 4.75 -1.49
C ALA A 64 -10.47 4.86 -0.67
N GLY A 65 -10.66 3.96 0.28
CA GLY A 65 -11.90 3.80 1.08
C GLY A 65 -12.88 2.78 0.52
N ASP A 66 -12.70 2.29 -0.71
CA ASP A 66 -13.51 1.19 -1.24
C ASP A 66 -13.17 -0.12 -0.52
N THR A 67 -14.12 -1.04 -0.43
CA THR A 67 -13.90 -2.40 0.09
C THR A 67 -13.92 -3.39 -1.06
N LEU A 68 -12.80 -4.05 -1.30
CA LEU A 68 -12.65 -5.06 -2.34
C LEU A 68 -13.35 -6.35 -1.90
N GLN A 69 -14.21 -6.93 -2.75
CA GLN A 69 -15.06 -8.05 -2.40
C GLN A 69 -14.80 -9.30 -3.26
N GLU A 70 -14.56 -9.10 -4.56
CA GLU A 70 -14.41 -10.22 -5.49
C GLU A 70 -13.34 -9.88 -6.54
N LEU A 71 -12.50 -10.86 -6.85
CA LEU A 71 -11.52 -10.81 -7.94
C LEU A 71 -11.71 -12.05 -8.82
N ALA A 72 -11.89 -11.83 -10.13
CA ALA A 72 -12.02 -12.89 -11.13
C ALA A 72 -13.09 -13.95 -10.80
N GLY A 73 -14.18 -13.56 -10.11
CA GLY A 73 -15.27 -14.47 -9.71
C GLY A 73 -15.05 -15.15 -8.35
N THR A 74 -13.92 -14.91 -7.70
CA THR A 74 -13.60 -15.45 -6.38
C THR A 74 -13.81 -14.39 -5.31
N GLU A 75 -14.63 -14.68 -4.30
CA GLU A 75 -14.76 -13.85 -3.11
C GLU A 75 -13.45 -13.85 -2.34
N ILE A 76 -13.05 -12.68 -1.82
CA ILE A 76 -11.78 -12.48 -1.13
C ILE A 76 -11.99 -11.75 0.19
N ASP A 77 -11.41 -12.30 1.26
CA ASP A 77 -11.45 -11.73 2.60
C ASP A 77 -10.09 -11.36 3.15
N THR A 78 -9.03 -11.91 2.59
CA THR A 78 -7.65 -11.68 3.04
C THR A 78 -6.76 -11.15 1.91
N ILE A 79 -5.70 -10.45 2.28
CA ILE A 79 -4.68 -9.96 1.32
C ILE A 79 -4.03 -11.16 0.61
N THR A 80 -3.80 -12.26 1.32
CA THR A 80 -3.20 -13.48 0.75
C THR A 80 -4.09 -14.08 -0.33
N GLU A 81 -5.39 -14.26 -0.07
CA GLU A 81 -6.34 -14.73 -1.07
C GLU A 81 -6.37 -13.82 -2.30
N ALA A 82 -6.39 -12.49 -2.09
CA ALA A 82 -6.35 -11.53 -3.18
C ALA A 82 -5.08 -11.69 -4.04
N HIS A 83 -3.93 -11.90 -3.41
CA HIS A 83 -2.67 -12.18 -4.11
C HIS A 83 -2.71 -13.51 -4.85
N ASP A 84 -3.18 -14.58 -4.22
CA ASP A 84 -3.25 -15.92 -4.83
C ASP A 84 -4.15 -15.91 -6.08
N VAL A 85 -5.30 -15.23 -5.98
CA VAL A 85 -6.20 -15.08 -7.14
C VAL A 85 -5.52 -14.31 -8.27
N ILE A 86 -4.93 -13.14 -7.99
CA ILE A 86 -4.28 -12.35 -9.03
C ILE A 86 -3.10 -13.08 -9.66
N LEU A 87 -2.26 -13.73 -8.86
CA LEU A 87 -1.09 -14.47 -9.34
C LEU A 87 -1.43 -15.68 -10.22
N SER A 88 -2.69 -16.15 -10.18
CA SER A 88 -3.17 -17.23 -11.05
C SER A 88 -3.35 -16.81 -12.51
N TYR A 89 -3.28 -15.51 -12.80
CA TYR A 89 -3.46 -14.97 -14.15
C TYR A 89 -2.16 -14.37 -14.68
N PRO A 90 -1.88 -14.46 -15.98
CA PRO A 90 -0.78 -13.70 -16.57
C PRO A 90 -1.14 -12.20 -16.68
N PRO A 91 -0.12 -11.33 -16.80
CA PRO A 91 -0.34 -9.94 -17.20
C PRO A 91 -1.18 -9.85 -18.50
N ASP A 92 -1.83 -8.71 -18.71
CA ASP A 92 -2.75 -8.41 -19.82
C ASP A 92 -4.05 -9.23 -19.83
N THR A 93 -4.30 -10.08 -18.81
CA THR A 93 -5.59 -10.74 -18.63
C THR A 93 -6.65 -9.75 -18.14
N LEU A 94 -7.86 -9.86 -18.69
CA LEU A 94 -9.05 -9.16 -18.21
C LEU A 94 -9.68 -9.93 -17.05
N VAL A 95 -9.74 -9.28 -15.88
CA VAL A 95 -10.38 -9.83 -14.69
C VAL A 95 -11.52 -8.94 -14.22
N LYS A 96 -12.62 -9.56 -13.79
CA LYS A 96 -13.73 -8.86 -13.17
C LYS A 96 -13.37 -8.54 -11.72
N VAL A 97 -13.60 -7.30 -11.32
CA VAL A 97 -13.39 -6.82 -9.97
C VAL A 97 -14.72 -6.32 -9.42
N LYS A 98 -15.10 -6.72 -8.20
CA LYS A 98 -16.24 -6.16 -7.47
C LYS A 98 -15.79 -5.51 -6.18
N TRP A 99 -16.36 -4.38 -5.87
CA TRP A 99 -16.09 -3.62 -4.65
C TRP A 99 -17.35 -2.90 -4.18
N SER A 100 -17.37 -2.49 -2.93
CA SER A 100 -18.37 -1.58 -2.39
C SER A 100 -17.77 -0.23 -2.04
N ARG A 101 -18.57 0.82 -2.20
CA ARG A 101 -18.28 2.19 -1.76
C ARG A 101 -19.42 2.64 -0.86
N GLY A 102 -19.20 2.52 0.46
CA GLY A 102 -20.30 2.63 1.41
C GLY A 102 -21.37 1.56 1.14
N PRO A 103 -22.65 1.94 0.94
CA PRO A 103 -23.72 0.98 0.65
C PRO A 103 -23.75 0.51 -0.81
N ASP A 104 -23.07 1.20 -1.71
CA ASP A 104 -23.19 0.97 -3.15
C ASP A 104 -22.22 -0.09 -3.64
N GLY A 105 -22.74 -1.10 -4.35
CA GLY A 105 -21.95 -2.12 -5.04
C GLY A 105 -21.49 -1.65 -6.42
N HIS A 106 -20.24 -1.91 -6.74
CA HIS A 106 -19.62 -1.57 -8.02
C HIS A 106 -18.93 -2.77 -8.63
N SER A 107 -18.76 -2.75 -9.94
CA SER A 107 -17.93 -3.74 -10.64
C SER A 107 -17.29 -3.13 -11.88
N GLY A 108 -16.14 -3.71 -12.29
CA GLY A 108 -15.44 -3.31 -13.49
C GLY A 108 -14.57 -4.44 -14.04
N LEU A 109 -14.15 -4.30 -15.29
CA LEU A 109 -13.20 -5.20 -15.95
C LEU A 109 -11.83 -4.52 -15.98
N ALA A 110 -10.87 -5.09 -15.26
CA ALA A 110 -9.50 -4.61 -15.18
C ALA A 110 -8.58 -5.46 -16.07
N SER A 111 -7.85 -4.82 -16.99
CA SER A 111 -6.75 -5.48 -17.70
C SER A 111 -5.51 -5.41 -16.82
N LEU A 112 -5.14 -6.53 -16.22
CA LEU A 112 -3.93 -6.63 -15.39
C LEU A 112 -2.71 -6.17 -16.17
N LYS A 113 -1.76 -5.54 -15.50
CA LYS A 113 -0.49 -5.13 -16.11
C LYS A 113 0.68 -5.83 -15.45
N SER A 114 1.83 -5.79 -16.07
CA SER A 114 3.07 -6.24 -15.43
C SER A 114 3.37 -5.37 -14.22
N ARG A 115 3.64 -6.01 -13.08
CA ARG A 115 3.95 -5.32 -11.82
C ARG A 115 5.26 -4.54 -11.94
N PRO A 116 5.29 -3.25 -11.59
CA PRO A 116 6.54 -2.53 -11.41
C PRO A 116 7.41 -3.21 -10.36
N LEU A 117 8.73 -3.09 -10.50
CA LEU A 117 9.67 -3.70 -9.54
C LEU A 117 9.35 -3.25 -8.11
N ILE A 118 9.12 -1.96 -7.94
CA ILE A 118 8.74 -1.35 -6.65
C ILE A 118 7.55 -0.41 -6.90
N PRO A 119 6.30 -0.86 -6.66
CA PRO A 119 5.11 -0.04 -6.93
C PRO A 119 5.06 1.29 -6.16
N LEU A 120 5.58 1.32 -4.92
CA LEU A 120 5.59 2.54 -4.12
C LEU A 120 6.55 3.60 -4.70
N GLU A 121 7.67 3.22 -5.34
CA GLU A 121 8.52 4.19 -6.06
C GLU A 121 7.73 4.90 -7.17
N ARG A 122 6.93 4.14 -7.93
CA ARG A 122 6.04 4.74 -8.94
C ARG A 122 5.04 5.70 -8.32
N ALA A 123 4.49 5.36 -7.15
CA ALA A 123 3.60 6.28 -6.44
C ALA A 123 4.32 7.58 -6.03
N LEU A 124 5.56 7.48 -5.53
CA LEU A 124 6.39 8.63 -5.14
C LEU A 124 6.70 9.59 -6.31
N GLU A 125 6.74 9.08 -7.55
CA GLU A 125 6.98 9.89 -8.75
C GLU A 125 5.75 10.71 -9.17
N TYR A 126 4.53 10.24 -8.87
CA TYR A 126 3.29 10.80 -9.44
C TYR A 126 2.37 11.46 -8.42
N ASP A 127 2.53 11.18 -7.13
CA ASP A 127 1.60 11.64 -6.11
C ASP A 127 2.22 12.58 -5.09
N GLU A 128 1.34 13.40 -4.49
CA GLU A 128 1.70 14.28 -3.39
C GLU A 128 1.77 13.52 -2.05
N PRO A 129 2.55 14.02 -1.07
CA PRO A 129 2.67 13.42 0.25
C PRO A 129 1.34 13.07 0.92
N GLU A 130 0.30 13.87 0.74
CA GLU A 130 -1.03 13.61 1.30
C GLU A 130 -1.55 12.21 0.97
N ARG A 131 -1.45 11.81 -0.29
CA ARG A 131 -1.91 10.49 -0.73
C ARG A 131 -0.92 9.38 -0.38
N LEU A 132 0.36 9.72 -0.29
CA LEU A 132 1.44 8.79 -0.03
C LEU A 132 1.55 8.35 1.44
N PHE A 133 0.95 9.09 2.39
CA PHE A 133 0.87 8.66 3.78
C PHE A 133 0.16 7.30 3.92
N ALA A 134 -0.83 7.00 3.07
CA ALA A 134 -1.56 5.75 3.14
C ALA A 134 -0.71 4.53 2.75
N PRO A 135 -0.07 4.46 1.58
CA PRO A 135 0.74 3.31 1.18
C PRO A 135 2.09 3.24 1.92
N ALA A 136 2.67 4.36 2.38
CA ALA A 136 3.96 4.37 3.05
C ALA A 136 3.86 4.07 4.55
N PHE A 137 2.97 4.78 5.26
CA PHE A 137 2.92 4.72 6.72
C PHE A 137 1.62 4.12 7.27
N ARG A 138 0.71 3.70 6.39
CA ARG A 138 -0.60 3.15 6.72
C ARG A 138 -1.42 4.09 7.61
N MET A 139 -1.52 5.34 7.18
CA MET A 139 -2.44 6.31 7.72
C MET A 139 -3.05 7.17 6.62
N GLN A 140 -4.32 7.50 6.75
CA GLN A 140 -4.99 8.46 5.89
C GLN A 140 -4.97 9.84 6.55
N VAL A 141 -4.66 10.85 5.77
CA VAL A 141 -4.60 12.23 6.21
C VAL A 141 -5.44 13.12 5.31
N GLU A 142 -5.80 14.27 5.80
CA GLU A 142 -6.47 15.34 5.05
C GLU A 142 -5.66 16.62 5.19
N LYS A 143 -5.37 17.26 4.08
CA LYS A 143 -4.69 18.56 4.06
C LYS A 143 -5.66 19.64 4.57
N ILE A 144 -5.34 20.24 5.71
CA ILE A 144 -6.17 21.29 6.32
C ILE A 144 -5.63 22.70 6.11
N GLN A 145 -4.35 22.82 5.78
CA GLN A 145 -3.70 24.10 5.50
C GLN A 145 -2.48 23.88 4.60
N ASP A 146 -2.33 24.76 3.62
CA ASP A 146 -1.14 24.82 2.75
C ASP A 146 -0.80 26.28 2.51
N ASN A 147 0.28 26.76 3.11
CA ASN A 147 0.73 28.14 2.99
C ASN A 147 2.26 28.24 3.14
N ILE A 148 2.78 29.47 3.08
CA ILE A 148 4.22 29.78 3.19
C ILE A 148 4.83 29.25 4.50
N LEU A 149 4.04 29.06 5.56
CA LEU A 149 4.48 28.54 6.85
C LEU A 149 4.49 27.01 6.91
N GLY A 150 4.17 26.32 5.82
CA GLY A 150 4.18 24.88 5.66
C GLY A 150 2.80 24.24 5.53
N THR A 151 2.79 22.96 5.24
CA THR A 151 1.57 22.19 5.03
C THR A 151 1.16 21.49 6.33
N LYS A 152 -0.11 21.65 6.71
CA LYS A 152 -0.71 20.98 7.87
C LYS A 152 -1.73 19.95 7.44
N TYR A 153 -1.71 18.85 8.14
CA TYR A 153 -2.60 17.71 7.93
C TYR A 153 -3.37 17.36 9.20
N LEU A 154 -4.52 16.73 9.01
CA LEU A 154 -5.30 16.09 10.06
C LEU A 154 -5.29 14.58 9.82
N VAL A 155 -4.98 13.79 10.84
CA VAL A 155 -5.08 12.33 10.76
C VAL A 155 -6.54 11.91 10.69
N LYS A 156 -6.95 11.27 9.61
CA LYS A 156 -8.33 10.76 9.39
C LYS A 156 -8.47 9.31 9.84
N LYS A 157 -7.44 8.51 9.61
CA LYS A 157 -7.42 7.09 9.96
C LYS A 157 -5.98 6.64 10.20
N VAL A 158 -5.79 5.79 11.21
CA VAL A 158 -4.54 5.07 11.47
C VAL A 158 -4.87 3.58 11.45
N TYR A 159 -4.11 2.81 10.70
CA TYR A 159 -4.29 1.37 10.64
C TYR A 159 -3.47 0.71 11.75
N ARG A 160 -4.12 -0.16 12.51
CA ARG A 160 -3.52 -0.81 13.68
C ARG A 160 -2.28 -1.63 13.32
N GLY A 161 -1.22 -1.52 14.12
CA GLY A 161 0.07 -2.17 13.87
C GLY A 161 0.87 -1.54 12.73
N SER A 162 0.54 -0.30 12.34
CA SER A 162 1.29 0.46 11.34
C SER A 162 2.41 1.30 11.98
N VAL A 163 3.34 1.77 11.15
CA VAL A 163 4.37 2.74 11.59
C VAL A 163 3.74 3.97 12.25
N ALA A 164 2.62 4.44 11.73
CA ALA A 164 1.90 5.57 12.31
C ALA A 164 1.30 5.23 13.69
N ASP A 165 0.75 4.02 13.85
CA ASP A 165 0.20 3.52 15.13
C ASP A 165 1.29 3.37 16.19
N GLU A 166 2.41 2.76 15.84
CA GLU A 166 3.58 2.59 16.74
C GLU A 166 4.17 3.91 17.23
N THR A 167 4.08 4.97 16.43
CA THR A 167 4.52 6.32 16.84
C THR A 167 3.48 7.05 17.69
N GLY A 168 2.35 6.41 17.98
CA GLY A 168 1.29 6.93 18.84
C GLY A 168 0.46 8.03 18.19
N LEU A 169 0.42 8.10 16.86
CA LEU A 169 -0.50 8.95 16.12
C LEU A 169 -1.93 8.44 16.28
N SER A 170 -2.87 9.34 16.42
CA SER A 170 -4.28 9.04 16.62
C SER A 170 -5.16 9.84 15.69
N VAL A 171 -6.36 9.33 15.42
CA VAL A 171 -7.38 10.04 14.62
C VAL A 171 -7.65 11.42 15.23
N LYS A 172 -7.76 12.44 14.39
CA LYS A 172 -7.89 13.86 14.73
C LYS A 172 -6.63 14.52 15.28
N ASP A 173 -5.45 13.86 15.29
CA ASP A 173 -4.21 14.56 15.59
C ASP A 173 -3.84 15.49 14.44
N PRO A 174 -3.70 16.81 14.69
CA PRO A 174 -3.15 17.72 13.70
C PRO A 174 -1.63 17.65 13.72
N PHE A 175 -1.02 17.66 12.55
CA PHE A 175 0.43 17.73 12.42
C PHE A 175 0.87 18.59 11.25
N SER A 176 2.10 19.08 11.28
CA SER A 176 2.76 19.74 10.15
C SER A 176 3.85 18.85 9.59
N LEU A 177 3.86 18.71 8.26
CA LEU A 177 4.94 18.06 7.55
C LEU A 177 6.11 19.03 7.47
N GLN A 178 7.24 18.63 8.04
CA GLN A 178 8.48 19.42 8.03
C GLN A 178 9.37 19.01 6.86
N GLN A 179 9.42 17.70 6.59
CA GLN A 179 10.25 17.15 5.54
C GLN A 179 9.70 15.83 5.05
N TRP A 180 9.81 15.62 3.73
CA TRP A 180 9.56 14.37 3.05
C TRP A 180 10.80 14.01 2.23
N ARG A 181 11.35 12.82 2.44
CA ARG A 181 12.53 12.33 1.73
C ARG A 181 12.35 10.89 1.29
N TYR A 182 12.79 10.59 0.10
CA TYR A 182 13.03 9.25 -0.35
C TYR A 182 14.53 8.99 -0.43
N LEU A 183 15.00 7.99 0.32
CA LEU A 183 16.40 7.55 0.33
C LEU A 183 16.53 6.37 -0.63
N GLU A 184 16.82 6.67 -1.88
CA GLU A 184 16.82 5.71 -2.99
C GLU A 184 17.75 4.50 -2.74
N LYS A 185 18.97 4.72 -2.20
CA LYS A 185 19.92 3.66 -1.92
C LYS A 185 19.46 2.69 -0.82
N GLN A 186 18.73 3.18 0.17
CA GLN A 186 18.20 2.40 1.29
C GLN A 186 16.77 1.91 1.02
N LYS A 187 16.14 2.39 -0.04
CA LYS A 187 14.73 2.12 -0.34
C LYS A 187 13.78 2.47 0.82
N ILE A 188 14.03 3.63 1.46
CA ILE A 188 13.26 4.09 2.61
C ILE A 188 12.64 5.45 2.31
N VAL A 189 11.34 5.59 2.58
CA VAL A 189 10.65 6.87 2.68
C VAL A 189 10.70 7.36 4.11
N ILE A 190 11.06 8.62 4.31
CA ILE A 190 11.09 9.27 5.62
C ILE A 190 10.20 10.51 5.57
N ALA A 191 9.27 10.62 6.54
CA ALA A 191 8.53 11.83 6.81
C ALA A 191 8.88 12.36 8.20
N GLN A 192 9.37 13.60 8.28
CA GLN A 192 9.53 14.31 9.54
C GLN A 192 8.30 15.19 9.76
N ILE A 193 7.59 14.93 10.84
CA ILE A 193 6.36 15.62 11.18
C ILE A 193 6.47 16.25 12.57
N ARG A 194 5.74 17.34 12.78
CA ARG A 194 5.60 17.98 14.07
C ARG A 194 4.15 17.88 14.51
N ILE A 195 3.93 17.23 15.65
CA ILE A 195 2.60 16.98 16.21
C ILE A 195 2.37 17.93 17.38
N LYS A 196 1.14 18.49 17.48
CA LYS A 196 0.68 19.20 18.65
C LYS A 196 -0.29 18.31 19.45
N LYS A 197 0.18 17.69 20.52
CA LYS A 197 -0.70 16.92 21.41
C LYS A 197 -1.22 17.77 22.56
N ARG A 198 -2.52 17.70 22.79
CA ARG A 198 -3.22 18.31 23.93
C ARG A 198 -3.25 17.30 25.10
N LYS A 199 -2.13 17.14 25.80
CA LYS A 199 -2.12 16.52 27.13
C LYS A 199 -1.41 17.46 28.08
N ALA A 200 -2.12 18.04 29.07
CA ALA A 200 -1.61 18.85 30.19
C ALA A 200 -0.59 19.96 29.81
N GLY A 201 -0.88 20.71 28.73
CA GLY A 201 0.00 21.71 28.14
C GLY A 201 0.28 21.39 26.66
N PHE A 202 0.58 22.45 25.88
CA PHE A 202 0.91 22.25 24.44
C PHE A 202 2.32 21.66 24.33
N LEU A 203 2.42 20.36 24.16
CA LEU A 203 3.69 19.70 23.79
C LEU A 203 3.75 19.60 22.26
N GLU A 204 4.69 20.31 21.65
CA GLU A 204 5.08 20.08 20.27
C GLU A 204 6.17 19.01 20.25
N THR A 205 5.91 17.88 19.60
CA THR A 205 6.89 16.79 19.49
C THR A 205 7.20 16.56 18.01
N GLY A 206 8.48 16.54 17.68
CA GLY A 206 8.98 16.07 16.39
C GLY A 206 8.94 14.55 16.35
N VAL A 207 8.35 13.97 15.31
CA VAL A 207 8.28 12.52 15.07
C VAL A 207 8.83 12.24 13.68
N GLN A 208 9.64 11.19 13.56
CA GLN A 208 10.10 10.67 12.28
C GLN A 208 9.40 9.36 11.98
N LEU A 209 8.71 9.32 10.85
CA LEU A 209 8.15 8.10 10.27
C LEU A 209 9.12 7.57 9.23
N GLY A 210 9.38 6.27 9.24
CA GLY A 210 10.22 5.60 8.25
C GLY A 210 9.55 4.34 7.75
N ALA A 211 9.53 4.13 6.42
CA ALA A 211 8.97 2.93 5.83
C ALA A 211 9.81 2.45 4.64
N TYR A 212 10.00 1.14 4.53
CA TYR A 212 10.60 0.53 3.35
C TYR A 212 9.63 0.54 2.18
N VAL A 213 10.12 0.92 0.99
CA VAL A 213 9.29 0.97 -0.23
C VAL A 213 9.09 -0.41 -0.87
N GLU A 214 9.87 -1.40 -0.48
CA GLU A 214 9.82 -2.79 -0.99
C GLU A 214 8.68 -3.62 -0.36
N THR A 215 7.79 -2.99 0.39
CA THR A 215 6.70 -3.70 1.05
C THR A 215 5.67 -4.26 0.06
N ASN A 216 5.28 -5.52 0.27
CA ASN A 216 4.35 -6.25 -0.61
C ASN A 216 2.86 -5.91 -0.38
N TYR A 217 2.54 -4.64 -0.15
CA TYR A 217 1.16 -4.23 0.11
C TYR A 217 0.35 -3.90 -1.15
N PHE A 218 0.99 -3.92 -2.29
CA PHE A 218 0.33 -3.67 -3.57
C PHE A 218 -0.07 -4.98 -4.27
N LEU A 219 -1.33 -5.03 -4.65
CA LEU A 219 -1.92 -6.07 -5.48
C LEU A 219 -1.81 -5.69 -6.96
#